data_0e6c0a334bc7899be896218c86c07c97
#
_entry.id   0e6c0a334bc7899be896218c86c07c97
#
_cell.length_a   1.000
_cell.length_b   1.000
_cell.length_c   1.000
_cell.angle_alpha   90.00
_cell.angle_beta   90.00
_cell.angle_gamma   90.00
#
_symmetry.space_group_name_H-M   'P 1'
#
loop_
_entity.id
_entity.type
_entity.pdbx_description
1 polymer ?
#
loop_
_entity_poly.entity_id
_entity_poly.type
_entity_poly.pdbx_seq_one_letter_code
_entity_poly.pdbx_strand_id
1 'polypeptide(L)'
;MMHVKPKKALGQHFLTDKGVAARIAETALAKPYSHLPLLEIGPGTGVLTSFLLQQDRPLKVIEIDTESVAYLRQAYPDLDIIEGDFLEIRPDSVFDGEFAVIGNYPYNISSQIF
;
A
#
# COMPACT_ATOMS: atom_id res chain seq x y z
N MET A 1 5.55 5.34 -12.54
CA MET A 1 4.94 6.29 -12.19
C MET A 1 5.48 7.53 -12.38
N MET A 2 5.04 8.35 -12.77
CA MET A 2 5.56 9.47 -13.00
C MET A 2 5.59 10.32 -11.90
N HIS A 3 6.48 11.15 -11.83
CA HIS A 3 6.61 12.03 -10.75
C HIS A 3 6.42 13.44 -11.21
N VAL A 4 5.33 13.67 -11.90
CA VAL A 4 4.96 15.02 -12.23
C VAL A 4 4.64 15.71 -10.93
N LYS A 5 5.24 16.87 -10.70
CA LYS A 5 5.13 17.55 -9.41
C LYS A 5 3.71 17.78 -8.92
N PRO A 6 2.76 18.26 -9.74
CA PRO A 6 1.41 18.46 -9.25
C PRO A 6 0.77 17.15 -8.78
N LYS A 7 1.03 16.07 -9.51
CA LYS A 7 0.50 14.79 -9.16
C LYS A 7 1.11 14.28 -7.87
N LYS A 8 2.41 14.48 -7.70
CA LYS A 8 3.09 14.07 -6.50
C LYS A 8 2.57 14.85 -5.29
N ALA A 9 2.33 16.14 -5.45
CA ALA A 9 1.78 16.93 -4.37
C ALA A 9 0.40 16.45 -3.96
N LEU A 10 -0.45 16.12 -4.94
CA LEU A 10 -1.75 15.56 -4.65
C LEU A 10 -1.64 14.23 -3.94
N GLY A 11 -0.70 13.38 -4.37
CA GLY A 11 -0.47 12.12 -3.72
C GLY A 11 -0.07 12.29 -2.27
N GLN A 12 0.81 13.25 -2.00
CA GLN A 12 1.20 13.52 -0.63
C GLN A 12 0.03 14.00 0.22
N HIS A 13 -0.83 14.84 -0.35
CA HIS A 13 -2.00 15.29 0.35
C HIS A 13 -2.90 14.13 0.74
N PHE A 14 -3.17 13.20 -0.18
CA PHE A 14 -3.95 12.02 0.13
C PHE A 14 -3.28 11.16 1.19
N LEU A 15 -1.96 11.02 1.11
CA LEU A 15 -1.24 10.18 2.05
C LEU A 15 -1.26 10.73 3.48
N THR A 16 -1.44 12.06 3.64
CA THR A 16 -1.51 12.66 4.96
C THR A 16 -2.93 12.78 5.48
N ASP A 17 -3.94 12.51 4.66
CA ASP A 17 -5.33 12.61 5.09
C ASP A 17 -5.76 11.28 5.71
N LYS A 18 -5.81 11.27 7.03
CA LYS A 18 -6.15 10.05 7.77
C LYS A 18 -7.57 9.59 7.50
N GLY A 19 -8.49 10.51 7.26
CA GLY A 19 -9.87 10.14 6.95
C GLY A 19 -9.98 9.40 5.64
N VAL A 20 -9.24 9.88 4.62
CA VAL A 20 -9.20 9.20 3.33
C VAL A 20 -8.55 7.83 3.49
N ALA A 21 -7.43 7.76 4.19
CA ALA A 21 -6.71 6.50 4.39
C ALA A 21 -7.59 5.47 5.12
N ALA A 22 -8.33 5.91 6.12
CA ALA A 22 -9.22 5.00 6.85
C ALA A 22 -10.30 4.42 5.93
N ARG A 23 -10.86 5.27 5.06
CA ARG A 23 -11.90 4.80 4.13
C ARG A 23 -11.32 3.83 3.11
N ILE A 24 -10.12 4.07 2.63
CA ILE A 24 -9.46 3.15 1.71
C ILE A 24 -9.22 1.81 2.41
N ALA A 25 -8.74 1.85 3.64
CA ALA A 25 -8.50 0.62 4.39
C ALA A 25 -9.78 -0.19 4.58
N GLU A 26 -10.91 0.49 4.76
CA GLU A 26 -12.19 -0.19 4.89
C GLU A 26 -12.58 -0.97 3.64
N THR A 27 -12.15 -0.53 2.47
CA THR A 27 -12.46 -1.26 1.24
C THR A 27 -11.84 -2.66 1.25
N ALA A 28 -10.76 -2.85 1.95
CA ALA A 28 -10.10 -4.15 2.05
C ALA A 28 -10.86 -5.13 2.93
N LEU A 29 -11.81 -4.63 3.73
CA LEU A 29 -12.64 -5.49 4.56
C LEU A 29 -13.89 -5.97 3.83
N ALA A 30 -14.19 -5.41 2.66
CA ALA A 30 -15.33 -5.82 1.88
C ALA A 30 -15.05 -7.14 1.17
N LYS A 31 -16.10 -7.92 0.93
CA LYS A 31 -15.95 -9.13 0.15
C LYS A 31 -15.64 -8.76 -1.31
N PRO A 32 -14.81 -9.51 -1.98
CA PRO A 32 -14.15 -10.76 -1.58
C PRO A 32 -12.79 -10.56 -0.90
N TYR A 33 -12.44 -9.33 -0.51
CA TYR A 33 -11.09 -9.02 -0.06
C TYR A 33 -10.83 -9.35 1.41
N SER A 34 -11.88 -9.49 2.20
CA SER A 34 -11.79 -9.42 3.66
C SER A 34 -10.84 -10.40 4.32
N HIS A 35 -10.59 -11.54 3.69
CA HIS A 35 -9.73 -12.57 4.27
C HIS A 35 -8.45 -12.83 3.48
N LEU A 36 -8.20 -12.04 2.43
CA LEU A 36 -7.02 -12.26 1.60
C LEU A 36 -5.80 -11.53 2.18
N PRO A 37 -4.60 -12.06 1.96
CA PRO A 37 -3.40 -11.25 2.21
C PRO A 37 -3.44 -9.97 1.38
N LEU A 38 -2.76 -8.94 1.86
CA LEU A 38 -2.73 -7.64 1.18
C LEU A 38 -1.32 -7.28 0.74
N LEU A 39 -1.24 -6.69 -0.45
CA LEU A 39 -0.05 -5.99 -0.90
C LEU A 39 -0.42 -4.52 -1.08
N GLU A 40 0.22 -3.64 -0.33
CA GLU A 40 0.01 -2.20 -0.47
C GLU A 40 1.07 -1.63 -1.41
N ILE A 41 0.64 -0.87 -2.42
CA ILE A 41 1.54 -0.25 -3.37
C ILE A 41 1.73 1.21 -3.01
N GLY A 42 2.99 1.63 -2.91
CA GLY A 42 3.34 3.03 -2.69
C GLY A 42 2.92 3.56 -1.34
N PRO A 43 3.29 2.89 -0.23
CA PRO A 43 2.83 3.31 1.09
C PRO A 43 3.33 4.67 1.53
N GLY A 44 4.42 5.18 0.93
CA GLY A 44 4.99 6.46 1.34
C GLY A 44 5.41 6.43 2.79
N THR A 45 4.87 7.33 3.61
CA THR A 45 5.20 7.35 5.04
C THR A 45 4.29 6.45 5.88
N GLY A 46 3.37 5.72 5.23
CA GLY A 46 2.65 4.67 5.92
C GLY A 46 1.33 5.06 6.55
N VAL A 47 0.69 6.14 6.08
CA VAL A 47 -0.61 6.52 6.65
C VAL A 47 -1.65 5.44 6.41
N LEU A 48 -1.79 4.98 5.17
CA LEU A 48 -2.69 3.87 4.87
C LEU A 48 -2.21 2.60 5.56
N THR A 49 -0.90 2.36 5.54
CA THR A 49 -0.30 1.20 6.16
C THR A 49 -0.71 1.06 7.63
N SER A 50 -0.74 2.17 8.36
CA SER A 50 -1.08 2.15 9.78
C SER A 50 -2.49 1.61 10.01
N PHE A 51 -3.43 1.90 9.11
CA PHE A 51 -4.78 1.36 9.21
C PHE A 51 -4.84 -0.10 8.80
N LEU A 52 -4.08 -0.47 7.76
CA LEU A 52 -4.06 -1.85 7.29
C LEU A 52 -3.44 -2.79 8.32
N LEU A 53 -2.46 -2.30 9.07
CA LEU A 53 -1.82 -3.11 10.11
C LEU A 53 -2.76 -3.44 11.26
N GLN A 54 -3.85 -2.70 11.41
CA GLN A 54 -4.85 -2.99 12.42
C GLN A 54 -5.74 -4.17 12.03
N GLN A 55 -5.70 -4.57 10.77
CA GLN A 55 -6.46 -5.73 10.31
C GLN A 55 -5.61 -6.97 10.55
N ASP A 56 -6.25 -8.03 11.00
CA ASP A 56 -5.53 -9.26 11.36
C ASP A 56 -5.37 -10.13 10.12
N ARG A 57 -4.41 -9.76 9.26
CA ARG A 57 -4.18 -10.46 7.99
C ARG A 57 -2.74 -10.17 7.54
N PRO A 58 -2.17 -11.05 6.71
CA PRO A 58 -0.83 -10.79 6.18
C PRO A 58 -0.81 -9.52 5.35
N LEU A 59 0.20 -8.69 5.56
CA LEU A 59 0.39 -7.44 4.83
C LEU A 59 1.84 -7.33 4.38
N LYS A 60 2.02 -7.06 3.10
CA LYS A 60 3.31 -6.66 2.56
C LYS A 60 3.13 -5.32 1.86
N VAL A 61 4.19 -4.54 1.79
CA VAL A 61 4.15 -3.28 1.06
C VAL A 61 5.26 -3.29 0.02
N ILE A 62 5.04 -2.57 -1.07
CA ILE A 62 6.08 -2.38 -2.09
C ILE A 62 6.22 -0.90 -2.36
N GLU A 63 7.47 -0.41 -2.26
CA GLU A 63 7.77 1.01 -2.38
C GLU A 63 9.04 1.18 -3.18
N ILE A 64 9.00 2.08 -4.16
CA ILE A 64 10.16 2.35 -5.01
C ILE A 64 11.05 3.45 -4.45
N ASP A 65 10.52 4.32 -3.60
CA ASP A 65 11.27 5.45 -3.06
C ASP A 65 12.13 5.02 -1.88
N THR A 66 13.45 5.15 -2.03
CA THR A 66 14.37 4.65 -1.01
C THR A 66 14.23 5.37 0.32
N GLU A 67 13.89 6.65 0.32
CA GLU A 67 13.70 7.39 1.57
C GLU A 67 12.47 6.90 2.31
N SER A 68 11.40 6.63 1.57
CA SER A 68 10.19 6.08 2.17
C SER A 68 10.44 4.70 2.75
N VAL A 69 11.19 3.87 2.03
CA VAL A 69 11.54 2.55 2.53
C VAL A 69 12.32 2.64 3.83
N ALA A 70 13.29 3.55 3.89
CA ALA A 70 14.08 3.73 5.11
C ALA A 70 13.20 4.18 6.28
N TYR A 71 12.29 5.11 6.01
CA TYR A 71 11.36 5.57 7.03
C TYR A 71 10.48 4.44 7.54
N LEU A 72 9.91 3.66 6.61
CA LEU A 72 9.01 2.56 6.97
C LEU A 72 9.71 1.49 7.79
N ARG A 73 10.96 1.18 7.45
CA ARG A 73 11.73 0.19 8.20
C ARG A 73 11.95 0.63 9.64
N GLN A 74 12.10 1.93 9.84
CA GLN A 74 12.29 2.47 11.18
C GLN A 74 10.99 2.56 11.94
N ALA A 75 9.91 3.01 11.28
CA ALA A 75 8.62 3.20 11.92
C ALA A 75 7.90 1.87 12.19
N TYR A 76 8.09 0.89 11.31
CA TYR A 76 7.41 -0.39 11.40
C TYR A 76 8.42 -1.52 11.21
N PRO A 77 9.19 -1.84 12.26
CA PRO A 77 10.31 -2.80 12.11
C PRO A 77 9.88 -4.19 11.66
N ASP A 78 8.64 -4.59 11.96
CA ASP A 78 8.16 -5.92 11.62
C ASP A 78 7.43 -5.97 10.27
N LEU A 79 7.29 -4.84 9.61
CA LEU A 79 6.60 -4.78 8.34
C LEU A 79 7.44 -5.41 7.23
N ASP A 80 6.81 -6.21 6.39
CA ASP A 80 7.47 -6.85 5.26
C ASP A 80 7.47 -5.87 4.09
N ILE A 81 8.62 -5.29 3.80
CA ILE A 81 8.77 -4.24 2.80
C ILE A 81 9.56 -4.77 1.61
N ILE A 82 8.98 -4.62 0.43
CA ILE A 82 9.66 -4.91 -0.83
C ILE A 82 10.07 -3.58 -1.42
N GLU A 83 11.36 -3.38 -1.60
CA GLU A 83 11.85 -2.17 -2.25
C GLU A 83 11.92 -2.43 -3.74
N GLY A 84 11.08 -1.73 -4.51
CA GLY A 84 11.06 -1.93 -5.95
C GLY A 84 9.82 -1.38 -6.59
N ASP A 85 9.69 -1.69 -7.89
CA ASP A 85 8.59 -1.22 -8.71
C ASP A 85 7.58 -2.35 -8.88
N PHE A 86 6.34 -2.12 -8.47
CA PHE A 86 5.29 -3.14 -8.59
C PHE A 86 5.14 -3.63 -10.03
N LEU A 87 5.36 -2.77 -11.01
CA LEU A 87 5.20 -3.14 -12.41
C LEU A 87 6.27 -4.14 -12.88
N GLU A 88 7.34 -4.28 -12.12
CA GLU A 88 8.45 -5.15 -12.47
C GLU A 88 8.50 -6.45 -11.68
N ILE A 89 7.65 -6.60 -10.67
CA ILE A 89 7.67 -7.83 -9.89
C ILE A 89 6.65 -8.82 -10.44
N ARG A 90 6.86 -10.07 -10.11
CA ARG A 90 5.91 -11.12 -10.46
C ARG A 90 4.94 -11.31 -9.30
N PRO A 91 3.64 -11.29 -9.56
CA PRO A 91 2.67 -11.45 -8.47
C PRO A 91 2.87 -12.72 -7.65
N ASP A 92 3.24 -13.82 -8.30
CA ASP A 92 3.42 -15.10 -7.62
C ASP A 92 4.67 -15.13 -6.74
N SER A 93 5.53 -14.11 -6.82
CA SER A 93 6.69 -14.01 -5.93
C SER A 93 6.35 -13.31 -4.62
N VAL A 94 5.18 -12.71 -4.51
CA VAL A 94 4.79 -11.93 -3.33
C VAL A 94 4.13 -12.80 -2.28
N PHE A 95 3.14 -13.56 -2.69
CA PHE A 95 2.42 -14.47 -1.80
C PHE A 95 2.15 -15.78 -2.53
N ASP A 96 2.01 -16.84 -1.77
CA ASP A 96 1.54 -18.11 -2.31
C ASP A 96 0.01 -18.03 -2.37
N GLY A 97 -0.55 -18.06 -3.56
CA GLY A 97 -2.00 -18.03 -3.72
C GLY A 97 -2.53 -16.61 -3.92
N GLU A 98 -3.83 -16.47 -3.81
CA GLU A 98 -4.51 -15.21 -4.05
C GLU A 98 -4.17 -14.16 -3.03
N PHE A 99 -4.09 -12.91 -3.48
CA PHE A 99 -3.95 -11.77 -2.59
C PHE A 99 -4.60 -10.55 -3.23
N ALA A 100 -4.92 -9.57 -2.44
CA ALA A 100 -5.49 -8.31 -2.92
C ALA A 100 -4.41 -7.24 -2.94
N VAL A 101 -4.52 -6.35 -3.92
CA VAL A 101 -3.61 -5.21 -4.06
C VAL A 101 -4.39 -3.96 -3.73
N ILE A 102 -3.82 -3.11 -2.89
CA ILE A 102 -4.46 -1.87 -2.48
C ILE A 102 -3.44 -0.75 -2.56
N GLY A 103 -3.91 0.45 -2.89
CA GLY A 103 -3.03 1.60 -2.97
C GLY A 103 -3.81 2.89 -2.91
N ASN A 104 -3.12 3.94 -2.50
CA ASN A 104 -3.70 5.27 -2.43
C ASN A 104 -3.09 6.10 -3.54
N TYR A 105 -3.82 6.28 -4.63
CA TYR A 105 -3.37 7.06 -5.78
C TYR A 105 -4.07 8.40 -5.80
N PRO A 106 -3.44 9.44 -6.36
CA PRO A 106 -4.00 10.79 -6.34
C PRO A 106 -5.40 10.91 -6.93
N TYR A 107 -5.68 10.15 -7.98
CA TYR A 107 -6.94 10.25 -8.68
C TYR A 107 -7.70 8.95 -8.70
N ASN A 108 -7.18 7.94 -8.03
CA ASN A 108 -7.74 6.62 -8.20
C ASN A 108 -7.45 5.79 -6.97
N ILE A 109 -8.49 5.25 -6.40
CA ILE A 109 -8.35 4.33 -5.29
C ILE A 109 -8.72 2.96 -5.84
N SER A 110 -7.81 2.01 -5.78
CA SER A 110 -8.09 0.73 -6.37
C SER A 110 -7.70 -0.42 -5.46
N SER A 111 -8.48 -1.48 -5.57
CA SER A 111 -8.19 -2.75 -4.97
C SER A 111 -8.43 -3.81 -6.03
N GLN A 112 -7.51 -4.75 -6.16
CA GLN A 112 -7.63 -5.81 -7.14
C GLN A 112 -7.15 -7.11 -6.52
N ILE A 113 -7.70 -8.21 -7.02
CA ILE A 113 -7.27 -9.55 -6.62
C ILE A 113 -6.32 -10.10 -7.67
N PHE A 114 -5.24 -10.65 -7.23
CA PHE A 114 -4.24 -11.26 -8.09
C PHE A 114 -4.06 -12.74 -7.79
#